data_c5400a5e678ef16ae3c723b375d6570b
#
_entry.id   c5400a5e678ef16ae3c723b375d6570b
#
_cell.length_a   1.000
_cell.length_b   1.000
_cell.length_c   1.000
_cell.angle_alpha   90.00
_cell.angle_beta   90.00
_cell.angle_gamma   90.00
#
_symmetry.space_group_name_H-M   'P 1'
#
loop_
_entity.id
_entity.type
_entity.pdbx_description
1 polymer ?
#
loop_
_entity_poly.entity_id
_entity_poly.type
_entity_poly.pdbx_seq_one_letter_code
_entity_poly.pdbx_strand_id
1 'polypeptide(L)'
;EDRLAFTVDIELDAQGRVRHYDPYPSVIRSRVRMDYDGAEALLVRAGAAEYSVLEGAAEDVAAVEASREEALERGLACEETARGYSVDLGDFLVAANELAELRRRIRRARGSVDFDTAEIRALLDGDGVPVQIVARERSCATSLIEEAMLLANECVAEWLADRDIEACYRVHDDPSPDSLHGAAVALAQLGIIDGRRASGIALGSPDELQALSLIHISEPTR
;
A
#
# COMPACT_ATOMS: atom_id res chain seq x y z
N GLU A 1 -3.91 -23.71 13.91
CA GLU A 1 -2.85 -23.82 14.91
C GLU A 1 -2.68 -22.49 15.61
N ASP A 2 -2.57 -22.51 16.96
CA ASP A 2 -2.43 -21.29 17.77
C ASP A 2 -0.98 -20.79 17.67
N ARG A 3 -0.82 -19.47 17.60
CA ARG A 3 0.48 -18.82 17.52
C ARG A 3 0.59 -17.67 18.52
N LEU A 4 1.72 -17.56 19.16
CA LEU A 4 2.05 -16.40 19.99
C LEU A 4 2.24 -15.20 19.05
N ALA A 5 1.66 -14.07 19.45
CA ALA A 5 1.75 -12.82 18.72
C ALA A 5 1.84 -11.65 19.71
N PHE A 6 2.23 -10.50 19.19
CA PHE A 6 2.07 -9.21 19.83
C PHE A 6 1.00 -8.44 19.06
N THR A 7 -0.09 -8.12 19.73
CA THR A 7 -1.24 -7.43 19.11
C THR A 7 -1.22 -5.97 19.51
N VAL A 8 -1.59 -5.11 18.58
CA VAL A 8 -1.87 -3.70 18.84
C VAL A 8 -3.35 -3.48 18.57
N ASP A 9 -4.11 -3.20 19.62
CA ASP A 9 -5.50 -2.79 19.51
C ASP A 9 -5.56 -1.29 19.34
N ILE A 10 -6.27 -0.79 18.32
CA ILE A 10 -6.24 0.63 17.95
C ILE A 10 -7.66 1.13 17.73
N GLU A 11 -8.05 2.10 18.54
CA GLU A 11 -9.32 2.81 18.38
C GLU A 11 -9.13 4.06 17.52
N LEU A 12 -9.97 4.20 16.50
CA LEU A 12 -9.95 5.33 15.58
C LEU A 12 -11.25 6.13 15.65
N ASP A 13 -11.15 7.43 15.37
CA ASP A 13 -12.34 8.24 15.13
C ASP A 13 -12.86 8.08 13.69
N ALA A 14 -14.02 8.67 13.41
CA ALA A 14 -14.64 8.62 12.08
C ALA A 14 -13.79 9.27 10.96
N GLN A 15 -12.74 10.00 11.31
CA GLN A 15 -11.78 10.58 10.39
C GLN A 15 -10.52 9.76 10.25
N GLY A 16 -10.42 8.58 10.90
CA GLY A 16 -9.27 7.69 10.88
C GLY A 16 -8.10 8.11 11.77
N ARG A 17 -8.33 9.04 12.73
CA ARG A 17 -7.30 9.47 13.69
C ARG A 17 -7.29 8.54 14.89
N VAL A 18 -6.11 8.22 15.38
CA VAL A 18 -5.93 7.39 16.58
C VAL A 18 -6.49 8.10 17.81
N ARG A 19 -7.36 7.42 18.55
CA ARG A 19 -7.93 7.85 19.82
C ARG A 19 -7.26 7.15 20.99
N HIS A 20 -7.04 5.87 20.83
CA HIS A 20 -6.43 5.02 21.84
C HIS A 20 -5.73 3.86 21.16
N TYR A 21 -4.68 3.33 21.78
CA TYR A 21 -4.04 2.08 21.35
C TYR A 21 -3.46 1.34 22.55
N ASP A 22 -3.48 0.01 22.48
CA ASP A 22 -2.95 -0.87 23.52
C ASP A 22 -2.18 -2.04 22.90
N PRO A 23 -0.84 -2.04 22.99
CA PRO A 23 -0.01 -3.17 22.57
C PRO A 23 0.09 -4.21 23.70
N TYR A 24 -0.21 -5.48 23.39
CA TYR A 24 -0.15 -6.58 24.37
C TYR A 24 0.23 -7.94 23.76
N PRO A 25 0.80 -8.86 24.55
CA PRO A 25 1.02 -10.24 24.13
C PRO A 25 -0.31 -10.96 23.95
N SER A 26 -0.45 -11.74 22.87
CA SER A 26 -1.68 -12.44 22.55
C SER A 26 -1.44 -13.82 21.95
N VAL A 27 -2.50 -14.59 21.80
CA VAL A 27 -2.53 -15.84 21.04
C VAL A 27 -3.50 -15.68 19.90
N ILE A 28 -3.00 -15.82 18.68
CA ILE A 28 -3.83 -15.73 17.48
C ILE A 28 -3.99 -17.09 16.81
N ARG A 29 -5.09 -17.24 16.08
CA ARG A 29 -5.34 -18.39 15.20
C ARG A 29 -5.78 -17.87 13.84
N SER A 30 -4.96 -18.12 12.80
CA SER A 30 -5.35 -17.84 11.42
C SER A 30 -6.59 -18.67 11.06
N ARG A 31 -7.62 -18.02 10.57
CA ARG A 31 -8.88 -18.63 10.14
C ARG A 31 -8.90 -18.88 8.65
N VAL A 32 -8.40 -17.92 7.89
CA VAL A 32 -8.36 -17.93 6.43
C VAL A 32 -7.00 -17.47 5.98
N ARG A 33 -6.46 -18.09 4.93
CA ARG A 33 -5.28 -17.62 4.22
C ARG A 33 -5.73 -17.13 2.85
N MET A 34 -5.51 -15.87 2.55
CA MET A 34 -5.87 -15.21 1.30
C MET A 34 -4.63 -14.63 0.62
N ASP A 35 -4.60 -14.65 -0.70
CA ASP A 35 -3.63 -13.88 -1.49
C ASP A 35 -4.16 -12.47 -1.81
N TYR A 36 -3.29 -11.59 -2.29
CA TYR A 36 -3.65 -10.22 -2.60
C TYR A 36 -4.61 -10.11 -3.78
N ASP A 37 -4.44 -10.97 -4.77
CA ASP A 37 -5.25 -10.97 -5.99
C ASP A 37 -6.70 -11.35 -5.67
N GLY A 38 -6.90 -12.39 -4.84
CA GLY A 38 -8.22 -12.79 -4.35
C GLY A 38 -8.88 -11.73 -3.46
N ALA A 39 -8.10 -11.02 -2.62
CA ALA A 39 -8.60 -9.92 -1.81
C ALA A 39 -9.02 -8.72 -2.68
N GLU A 40 -8.22 -8.35 -3.68
CA GLU A 40 -8.55 -7.31 -4.65
C GLU A 40 -9.82 -7.66 -5.43
N ALA A 41 -9.94 -8.90 -5.93
CA ALA A 41 -11.11 -9.37 -6.66
C ALA A 41 -12.41 -9.28 -5.82
N LEU A 42 -12.33 -9.60 -4.50
CA LEU A 42 -13.48 -9.42 -3.61
C LEU A 42 -13.84 -7.96 -3.38
N LEU A 43 -12.85 -7.07 -3.23
CA LEU A 43 -13.07 -5.63 -3.09
C LEU A 43 -13.69 -5.02 -4.35
N VAL A 44 -13.23 -5.43 -5.53
CA VAL A 44 -13.80 -4.99 -6.81
C VAL A 44 -15.24 -5.49 -6.98
N ARG A 45 -15.49 -6.76 -6.66
CA ARG A 45 -16.84 -7.32 -6.66
C ARG A 45 -17.80 -6.57 -5.73
N ALA A 46 -17.31 -6.14 -4.58
CA ALA A 46 -18.08 -5.34 -3.63
C ALA A 46 -18.28 -3.88 -4.06
N GLY A 47 -17.65 -3.44 -5.15
CA GLY A 47 -17.67 -2.05 -5.61
C GLY A 47 -16.85 -1.10 -4.72
N ALA A 48 -15.97 -1.64 -3.88
CA ALA A 48 -15.14 -0.88 -2.97
C ALA A 48 -13.76 -0.49 -3.56
N ALA A 49 -13.41 -1.06 -4.71
CA ALA A 49 -12.17 -0.77 -5.43
C ALA A 49 -12.35 -1.00 -6.94
N GLU A 50 -11.36 -0.57 -7.71
CA GLU A 50 -11.17 -0.93 -9.10
C GLU A 50 -9.91 -1.80 -9.22
N TYR A 51 -9.85 -2.66 -10.25
CA TYR A 51 -8.61 -3.40 -10.52
C TYR A 51 -7.47 -2.44 -10.83
N SER A 52 -6.29 -2.76 -10.34
CA SER A 52 -5.06 -2.10 -10.77
C SER A 52 -4.88 -2.27 -12.30
N VAL A 53 -4.40 -1.20 -12.92
CA VAL A 53 -4.12 -1.22 -14.36
C VAL A 53 -2.78 -1.92 -14.56
N LEU A 54 -2.76 -3.00 -15.34
CA LEU A 54 -1.53 -3.69 -15.73
C LEU A 54 -0.92 -2.93 -16.92
N GLU A 55 0.09 -2.10 -16.68
CA GLU A 55 0.87 -1.50 -17.75
C GLU A 55 1.66 -2.59 -18.51
N GLY A 56 1.43 -2.70 -19.81
CA GLY A 56 2.05 -3.70 -20.68
C GLY A 56 1.21 -4.94 -20.97
N ALA A 57 0.08 -5.13 -20.32
CA ALA A 57 -0.83 -6.27 -20.55
C ALA A 57 -1.79 -6.08 -21.75
N ALA A 58 -1.58 -5.06 -22.59
CA ALA A 58 -2.46 -4.76 -23.73
C ALA A 58 -2.44 -5.84 -24.83
N GLU A 59 -1.55 -6.81 -24.76
CA GLU A 59 -1.39 -7.82 -25.83
C GLU A 59 -2.32 -9.05 -25.67
N ASP A 60 -2.88 -9.31 -24.47
CA ASP A 60 -3.83 -10.41 -24.27
C ASP A 60 -4.87 -10.12 -23.18
N VAL A 61 -5.92 -9.38 -23.56
CA VAL A 61 -7.06 -9.05 -22.69
C VAL A 61 -7.71 -10.33 -22.12
N ALA A 62 -7.78 -11.41 -22.91
CA ALA A 62 -8.40 -12.66 -22.48
C ALA A 62 -7.61 -13.35 -21.36
N ALA A 63 -6.28 -13.29 -21.40
CA ALA A 63 -5.44 -13.83 -20.32
C ALA A 63 -5.58 -13.01 -19.03
N VAL A 64 -5.69 -11.69 -19.14
CA VAL A 64 -5.93 -10.83 -17.97
C VAL A 64 -7.30 -11.10 -17.35
N GLU A 65 -8.35 -11.22 -18.15
CA GLU A 65 -9.69 -11.56 -17.67
C GLU A 65 -9.73 -12.94 -17.01
N ALA A 66 -9.11 -13.95 -17.61
CA ALA A 66 -9.01 -15.30 -17.04
C ALA A 66 -8.27 -15.28 -15.67
N SER A 67 -7.19 -14.53 -15.56
CA SER A 67 -6.45 -14.37 -14.30
C SER A 67 -7.30 -13.70 -13.21
N ARG A 68 -8.13 -12.72 -13.58
CA ARG A 68 -9.07 -12.05 -12.66
C ARG A 68 -10.19 -12.98 -12.21
N GLU A 69 -10.72 -13.81 -13.11
CA GLU A 69 -11.71 -14.85 -12.77
C GLU A 69 -11.14 -15.89 -11.80
N GLU A 70 -9.95 -16.40 -12.03
CA GLU A 70 -9.27 -17.31 -11.11
C GLU A 70 -9.00 -16.66 -9.74
N ALA A 71 -8.59 -15.39 -9.72
CA ALA A 71 -8.40 -14.64 -8.49
C ALA A 71 -9.71 -14.50 -7.70
N LEU A 72 -10.81 -14.22 -8.38
CA LEU A 72 -12.13 -14.14 -7.77
C LEU A 72 -12.59 -15.49 -7.21
N GLU A 73 -12.38 -16.59 -7.92
CA GLU A 73 -12.70 -17.95 -7.43
C GLU A 73 -11.94 -18.26 -6.14
N ARG A 74 -10.63 -17.94 -6.08
CA ARG A 74 -9.84 -18.10 -4.85
C ARG A 74 -10.35 -17.23 -3.72
N GLY A 75 -10.72 -15.98 -4.00
CA GLY A 75 -11.33 -15.07 -3.03
C GLY A 75 -12.64 -15.62 -2.47
N LEU A 76 -13.53 -16.12 -3.34
CA LEU A 76 -14.81 -16.72 -2.96
C LEU A 76 -14.63 -17.98 -2.09
N ALA A 77 -13.64 -18.83 -2.41
CA ALA A 77 -13.31 -19.98 -1.58
C ALA A 77 -12.85 -19.59 -0.17
N CYS A 78 -12.10 -18.47 -0.07
CA CYS A 78 -11.74 -17.90 1.22
C CYS A 78 -12.97 -17.35 1.98
N GLU A 79 -13.88 -16.67 1.29
CA GLU A 79 -15.13 -16.16 1.87
C GLU A 79 -16.02 -17.31 2.40
N GLU A 80 -16.16 -18.40 1.64
CA GLU A 80 -16.89 -19.59 2.10
C GLU A 80 -16.25 -20.23 3.35
N THR A 81 -14.91 -20.30 3.37
CA THR A 81 -14.16 -20.78 4.55
C THR A 81 -14.40 -19.86 5.75
N ALA A 82 -14.43 -18.55 5.55
CA ALA A 82 -14.69 -17.56 6.60
C ALA A 82 -16.09 -17.71 7.20
N ARG A 83 -17.10 -18.03 6.41
CA ARG A 83 -18.48 -18.30 6.89
C ARG A 83 -18.52 -19.43 7.90
N GLY A 84 -17.67 -20.45 7.76
CA GLY A 84 -17.53 -21.53 8.75
C GLY A 84 -17.09 -21.04 10.14
N TYR A 85 -16.57 -19.81 10.23
CA TYR A 85 -16.17 -19.14 11.47
C TYR A 85 -17.06 -17.95 11.84
N SER A 86 -18.19 -17.78 11.17
CA SER A 86 -19.13 -16.65 11.36
C SER A 86 -18.50 -15.29 11.10
N VAL A 87 -17.60 -15.21 10.12
CA VAL A 87 -16.94 -13.95 9.68
C VAL A 87 -17.48 -13.61 8.30
N ASP A 88 -18.00 -12.40 8.14
CA ASP A 88 -18.23 -11.81 6.84
C ASP A 88 -16.92 -11.20 6.32
N LEU A 89 -16.25 -11.93 5.43
CA LEU A 89 -14.93 -11.55 4.93
C LEU A 89 -15.02 -10.38 3.97
N GLY A 90 -16.09 -10.32 3.17
CA GLY A 90 -16.32 -9.21 2.24
C GLY A 90 -16.50 -7.89 2.99
N ASP A 91 -17.39 -7.85 3.96
CA ASP A 91 -17.61 -6.66 4.79
C ASP A 91 -16.35 -6.24 5.56
N PHE A 92 -15.60 -7.23 6.07
CA PHE A 92 -14.32 -6.96 6.74
C PHE A 92 -13.31 -6.29 5.79
N LEU A 93 -13.16 -6.81 4.56
CA LEU A 93 -12.24 -6.24 3.56
C LEU A 93 -12.66 -4.84 3.14
N VAL A 94 -13.96 -4.59 2.95
CA VAL A 94 -14.50 -3.26 2.61
C VAL A 94 -14.18 -2.27 3.73
N ALA A 95 -14.49 -2.60 4.98
CA ALA A 95 -14.19 -1.74 6.12
C ALA A 95 -12.68 -1.46 6.28
N ALA A 96 -11.84 -2.48 6.07
CA ALA A 96 -10.39 -2.34 6.11
C ALA A 96 -9.86 -1.45 4.97
N ASN A 97 -10.45 -1.54 3.76
CA ASN A 97 -10.09 -0.68 2.64
C ASN A 97 -10.51 0.78 2.89
N GLU A 98 -11.71 1.02 3.43
CA GLU A 98 -12.16 2.36 3.83
C GLU A 98 -11.21 2.98 4.87
N LEU A 99 -10.78 2.19 5.85
CA LEU A 99 -9.80 2.60 6.84
C LEU A 99 -8.47 2.99 6.18
N ALA A 100 -7.95 2.17 5.28
CA ALA A 100 -6.72 2.43 4.56
C ALA A 100 -6.80 3.75 3.77
N GLU A 101 -7.93 4.01 3.11
CA GLU A 101 -8.15 5.29 2.41
C GLU A 101 -8.15 6.50 3.35
N LEU A 102 -8.78 6.39 4.53
CA LEU A 102 -8.75 7.46 5.54
C LEU A 102 -7.32 7.72 6.02
N ARG A 103 -6.55 6.68 6.33
CA ARG A 103 -5.15 6.79 6.76
C ARG A 103 -4.27 7.39 5.68
N ARG A 104 -4.43 6.98 4.43
CA ARG A 104 -3.72 7.53 3.28
C ARG A 104 -3.99 9.03 3.12
N ARG A 105 -5.25 9.48 3.27
CA ARG A 105 -5.58 10.91 3.24
C ARG A 105 -4.88 11.69 4.35
N ILE A 106 -4.85 11.16 5.58
CA ILE A 106 -4.13 11.78 6.71
C ILE A 106 -2.64 11.88 6.38
N ARG A 107 -2.04 10.82 5.86
CA ARG A 107 -0.62 10.76 5.51
C ARG A 107 -0.27 11.79 4.42
N ARG A 108 -1.08 11.86 3.36
CA ARG A 108 -0.93 12.89 2.31
C ARG A 108 -1.05 14.30 2.86
N ALA A 109 -2.00 14.55 3.77
CA ALA A 109 -2.15 15.86 4.41
C ALA A 109 -0.96 16.26 5.30
N ARG A 110 -0.16 15.28 5.78
CA ARG A 110 1.11 15.52 6.48
C ARG A 110 2.29 15.78 5.53
N GLY A 111 2.08 15.70 4.21
CA GLY A 111 3.13 15.88 3.20
C GLY A 111 3.88 14.59 2.82
N SER A 112 3.32 13.42 3.12
CA SER A 112 3.88 12.16 2.62
C SER A 112 3.76 12.09 1.10
N VAL A 113 4.86 11.79 0.42
CA VAL A 113 4.92 11.56 -1.01
C VAL A 113 4.81 10.07 -1.28
N ASP A 114 3.80 9.67 -2.06
CA ASP A 114 3.66 8.30 -2.54
C ASP A 114 4.42 8.17 -3.87
N PHE A 115 5.50 7.40 -3.89
CA PHE A 115 6.19 7.05 -5.12
C PHE A 115 5.62 5.73 -5.64
N ASP A 116 5.18 5.75 -6.89
CA ASP A 116 4.76 4.54 -7.58
C ASP A 116 6.01 3.86 -8.15
N THR A 117 6.58 2.98 -7.34
CA THR A 117 7.74 2.17 -7.75
C THR A 117 7.27 0.78 -8.11
N ALA A 118 7.48 0.40 -9.37
CA ALA A 118 7.21 -0.97 -9.80
C ALA A 118 8.11 -1.96 -9.05
N GLU A 119 7.52 -2.85 -8.26
CA GLU A 119 8.22 -3.99 -7.68
C GLU A 119 8.41 -5.06 -8.75
N ILE A 120 9.65 -5.46 -8.96
CA ILE A 120 9.97 -6.53 -9.92
C ILE A 120 9.91 -7.89 -9.19
N ARG A 121 9.10 -8.81 -9.70
CA ARG A 121 8.99 -10.19 -9.21
C ARG A 121 9.45 -11.16 -10.27
N ALA A 122 10.34 -12.09 -9.89
CA ALA A 122 10.66 -13.23 -10.70
C ALA A 122 9.65 -14.36 -10.45
N LEU A 123 9.00 -14.84 -11.51
CA LEU A 123 8.22 -16.06 -11.47
C LEU A 123 9.19 -17.23 -11.64
N LEU A 124 9.08 -18.22 -10.75
CA LEU A 124 9.92 -19.40 -10.74
C LEU A 124 9.12 -20.59 -11.23
N ASP A 125 9.77 -21.53 -11.93
CA ASP A 125 9.20 -22.84 -12.24
C ASP A 125 9.22 -23.79 -11.03
N GLY A 126 8.79 -25.05 -11.23
CA GLY A 126 8.76 -26.07 -10.19
C GLY A 126 10.14 -26.44 -9.63
N ASP A 127 11.21 -26.14 -10.33
CA ASP A 127 12.62 -26.39 -9.96
C ASP A 127 13.28 -25.14 -9.34
N GLY A 128 12.53 -24.03 -9.23
CA GLY A 128 13.02 -22.77 -8.66
C GLY A 128 13.82 -21.90 -9.65
N VAL A 129 13.75 -22.19 -10.94
CA VAL A 129 14.44 -21.40 -11.99
C VAL A 129 13.53 -20.23 -12.42
N PRO A 130 14.05 -19.00 -12.53
CA PRO A 130 13.28 -17.86 -13.01
C PRO A 130 12.85 -18.06 -14.46
N VAL A 131 11.54 -18.08 -14.73
CA VAL A 131 10.97 -18.24 -16.07
C VAL A 131 10.46 -16.91 -16.64
N GLN A 132 10.11 -15.96 -15.77
CA GLN A 132 9.60 -14.66 -16.18
C GLN A 132 9.89 -13.60 -15.13
N ILE A 133 10.11 -12.37 -15.59
CA ILE A 133 10.19 -11.19 -14.73
C ILE A 133 8.94 -10.36 -14.99
N VAL A 134 8.14 -10.12 -13.94
CA VAL A 134 6.91 -9.32 -14.03
C VAL A 134 7.02 -8.12 -13.10
N ALA A 135 6.52 -6.98 -13.55
CA ALA A 135 6.31 -5.85 -12.67
C ALA A 135 5.05 -6.14 -11.83
N ARG A 136 5.16 -6.00 -10.51
CA ARG A 136 4.03 -6.08 -9.60
C ARG A 136 3.52 -4.67 -9.35
N GLU A 137 2.31 -4.42 -9.77
CA GLU A 137 1.64 -3.18 -9.48
C GLU A 137 1.09 -3.15 -8.04
N ARG A 138 0.99 -1.95 -7.52
CA ARG A 138 0.39 -1.69 -6.21
C ARG A 138 -1.12 -1.81 -6.32
N SER A 139 -1.68 -2.85 -5.72
CA SER A 139 -3.14 -3.07 -5.66
C SER A 139 -3.77 -2.41 -4.44
N CYS A 140 -5.11 -2.28 -4.42
CA CYS A 140 -5.84 -1.85 -3.25
C CYS A 140 -5.58 -2.78 -2.05
N ALA A 141 -5.48 -4.09 -2.28
CA ALA A 141 -5.21 -5.07 -1.25
C ALA A 141 -3.80 -4.94 -0.64
N THR A 142 -2.77 -4.66 -1.47
CA THR A 142 -1.43 -4.38 -0.94
C THR A 142 -1.38 -3.07 -0.17
N SER A 143 -2.05 -2.04 -0.65
CA SER A 143 -2.15 -0.74 0.01
C SER A 143 -2.87 -0.81 1.36
N LEU A 144 -3.90 -1.65 1.47
CA LEU A 144 -4.62 -1.91 2.73
C LEU A 144 -3.67 -2.43 3.81
N ILE A 145 -2.88 -3.45 3.47
CA ILE A 145 -1.92 -4.03 4.42
C ILE A 145 -0.83 -3.03 4.77
N GLU A 146 -0.33 -2.27 3.80
CA GLU A 146 0.68 -1.24 4.02
C GLU A 146 0.19 -0.18 5.03
N GLU A 147 -1.01 0.37 4.85
CA GLU A 147 -1.54 1.38 5.77
C GLU A 147 -1.81 0.81 7.17
N ALA A 148 -2.26 -0.46 7.27
CA ALA A 148 -2.42 -1.13 8.55
C ALA A 148 -1.08 -1.33 9.27
N MET A 149 -0.03 -1.74 8.52
CA MET A 149 1.33 -1.88 9.06
C MET A 149 1.90 -0.53 9.52
N LEU A 150 1.75 0.52 8.73
CA LEU A 150 2.21 1.87 9.07
C LEU A 150 1.54 2.36 10.35
N LEU A 151 0.22 2.19 10.46
CA LEU A 151 -0.55 2.57 11.64
C LEU A 151 -0.08 1.82 12.88
N ALA A 152 0.09 0.50 12.80
CA ALA A 152 0.59 -0.29 13.91
C ALA A 152 2.01 0.12 14.32
N ASN A 153 2.90 0.36 13.36
CA ASN A 153 4.27 0.80 13.62
C ASN A 153 4.32 2.18 14.28
N GLU A 154 3.49 3.15 13.83
CA GLU A 154 3.37 4.46 14.46
C GLU A 154 2.97 4.32 15.94
N CYS A 155 1.91 3.57 16.25
CA CYS A 155 1.43 3.36 17.62
C CYS A 155 2.45 2.66 18.52
N VAL A 156 3.13 1.63 18.00
CA VAL A 156 4.17 0.92 18.77
C VAL A 156 5.39 1.80 19.02
N ALA A 157 5.81 2.60 18.03
CA ALA A 157 6.93 3.52 18.18
C ALA A 157 6.64 4.58 19.26
N GLU A 158 5.45 5.18 19.26
CA GLU A 158 5.00 6.10 20.31
C GLU A 158 4.95 5.41 21.67
N TRP A 159 4.39 4.19 21.74
CA TRP A 159 4.29 3.42 22.98
C TRP A 159 5.63 3.11 23.61
N LEU A 160 6.66 2.79 22.80
CA LEU A 160 8.03 2.55 23.26
C LEU A 160 8.67 3.86 23.73
N ALA A 161 8.52 4.94 22.98
CA ALA A 161 9.07 6.26 23.29
C ALA A 161 8.50 6.82 24.61
N ASP A 162 7.19 6.73 24.81
CA ASP A 162 6.51 7.21 26.02
C ASP A 162 6.94 6.49 27.30
N ARG A 163 7.56 5.30 27.16
CA ARG A 163 8.04 4.47 28.28
C ARG A 163 9.56 4.45 28.42
N ASP A 164 10.24 5.30 27.66
CA ASP A 164 11.72 5.33 27.61
C ASP A 164 12.34 3.94 27.34
N ILE A 165 11.64 3.10 26.55
CA ILE A 165 12.15 1.78 26.16
C ILE A 165 13.11 1.96 24.99
N GLU A 166 14.36 1.50 25.15
CA GLU A 166 15.34 1.53 24.08
C GLU A 166 14.91 0.66 22.91
N ALA A 167 14.83 1.26 21.72
CA ALA A 167 14.44 0.60 20.48
C ALA A 167 15.23 1.15 19.29
N CYS A 168 15.38 0.32 18.26
CA CYS A 168 15.97 0.75 17.00
C CYS A 168 14.89 1.39 16.13
N TYR A 169 15.02 2.69 15.86
CA TYR A 169 14.15 3.42 14.95
C TYR A 169 14.80 3.53 13.56
N ARG A 170 14.04 3.21 12.53
CA ARG A 170 14.44 3.52 11.15
C ARG A 170 14.09 4.96 10.87
N VAL A 171 15.10 5.80 10.74
CA VAL A 171 14.94 7.22 10.41
C VAL A 171 15.48 7.50 9.02
N HIS A 172 14.93 8.51 8.37
CA HIS A 172 15.43 9.09 7.14
C HIS A 172 15.61 10.58 7.38
N ASP A 173 16.80 11.07 7.07
CA ASP A 173 17.06 12.50 7.12
C ASP A 173 16.30 13.21 5.98
N ASP A 174 15.94 14.45 6.21
CA ASP A 174 15.39 15.30 5.17
C ASP A 174 16.40 15.45 4.01
N PRO A 175 15.92 15.47 2.75
CA PRO A 175 16.80 15.67 1.62
C PRO A 175 17.53 17.01 1.74
N SER A 176 18.85 17.01 1.43
CA SER A 176 19.63 18.23 1.51
C SER A 176 19.12 19.28 0.49
N PRO A 177 19.23 20.58 0.79
CA PRO A 177 18.86 21.64 -0.15
C PRO A 177 19.57 21.51 -1.51
N ASP A 178 20.83 21.05 -1.52
CA ASP A 178 21.59 20.81 -2.76
C ASP A 178 20.99 19.65 -3.57
N SER A 179 20.56 18.59 -2.91
CA SER A 179 19.89 17.44 -3.57
C SER A 179 18.55 17.86 -4.19
N LEU A 180 17.74 18.63 -3.46
CA LEU A 180 16.47 19.16 -3.96
C LEU A 180 16.69 20.11 -5.15
N HIS A 181 17.67 21.00 -5.04
CA HIS A 181 18.02 21.92 -6.13
C HIS A 181 18.53 21.16 -7.37
N GLY A 182 19.40 20.19 -7.19
CA GLY A 182 19.89 19.33 -8.26
C GLY A 182 18.78 18.57 -8.98
N ALA A 183 17.85 17.99 -8.21
CA ALA A 183 16.69 17.31 -8.77
C ALA A 183 15.77 18.27 -9.56
N ALA A 184 15.49 19.45 -9.01
CA ALA A 184 14.66 20.46 -9.66
C ALA A 184 15.26 20.92 -11.00
N VAL A 185 16.58 21.16 -11.03
CA VAL A 185 17.29 21.53 -12.26
C VAL A 185 17.23 20.42 -13.30
N ALA A 186 17.50 19.18 -12.90
CA ALA A 186 17.47 18.03 -13.81
C ALA A 186 16.07 17.83 -14.42
N LEU A 187 15.01 17.90 -13.61
CA LEU A 187 13.63 17.75 -14.08
C LEU A 187 13.20 18.89 -15.03
N ALA A 188 13.65 20.12 -14.75
CA ALA A 188 13.40 21.25 -15.64
C ALA A 188 14.15 21.11 -16.97
N GLN A 189 15.40 20.62 -16.96
CA GLN A 189 16.17 20.36 -18.17
C GLN A 189 15.57 19.25 -19.04
N LEU A 190 14.96 18.24 -18.42
CA LEU A 190 14.22 17.18 -19.12
C LEU A 190 12.85 17.65 -19.64
N GLY A 191 12.42 18.88 -19.31
CA GLY A 191 11.12 19.41 -19.71
C GLY A 191 9.92 18.78 -18.97
N ILE A 192 10.18 18.06 -17.87
CA ILE A 192 9.14 17.39 -17.06
C ILE A 192 8.37 18.41 -16.22
N ILE A 193 9.05 19.46 -15.76
CA ILE A 193 8.48 20.54 -14.94
C ILE A 193 8.85 21.91 -15.50
N ASP A 194 8.03 22.91 -15.20
CA ASP A 194 8.32 24.31 -15.48
C ASP A 194 9.17 24.97 -14.36
N GLY A 195 9.65 26.18 -14.61
CA GLY A 195 10.50 26.91 -13.66
C GLY A 195 9.81 27.25 -12.34
N ARG A 196 8.47 27.34 -12.31
CA ARG A 196 7.70 27.60 -11.08
C ARG A 196 7.70 26.37 -10.19
N ARG A 197 7.43 25.20 -10.75
CA ARG A 197 7.49 23.91 -10.04
C ARG A 197 8.92 23.59 -9.59
N ALA A 198 9.91 23.86 -10.44
CA ALA A 198 11.32 23.70 -10.07
C ALA A 198 11.68 24.50 -8.82
N SER A 199 11.18 25.74 -8.70
CA SER A 199 11.40 26.57 -7.51
C SER A 199 10.72 25.97 -6.27
N GLY A 200 9.49 25.43 -6.39
CA GLY A 200 8.78 24.76 -5.30
C GLY A 200 9.51 23.52 -4.81
N ILE A 201 9.99 22.67 -5.73
CA ILE A 201 10.76 21.46 -5.41
C ILE A 201 12.08 21.83 -4.74
N ALA A 202 12.79 22.80 -5.26
CA ALA A 202 14.06 23.28 -4.66
C ALA A 202 13.89 23.81 -3.23
N LEU A 203 12.68 24.28 -2.88
CA LEU A 203 12.30 24.72 -1.52
C LEU A 203 11.75 23.57 -0.66
N GLY A 204 11.66 22.34 -1.19
CA GLY A 204 11.15 21.19 -0.47
C GLY A 204 9.63 21.21 -0.24
N SER A 205 8.86 21.85 -1.16
CA SER A 205 7.39 21.88 -1.05
C SER A 205 6.82 20.47 -1.19
N PRO A 206 6.11 19.93 -0.16
CA PRO A 206 5.51 18.60 -0.25
C PRO A 206 4.47 18.49 -1.37
N ASP A 207 3.70 19.56 -1.61
CA ASP A 207 2.66 19.59 -2.64
C ASP A 207 3.26 19.47 -4.05
N GLU A 208 4.40 20.14 -4.31
CA GLU A 208 5.09 20.06 -5.60
C GLU A 208 5.78 18.71 -5.79
N LEU A 209 6.32 18.11 -4.73
CA LEU A 209 6.87 16.75 -4.76
C LEU A 209 5.78 15.70 -5.00
N GLN A 210 4.61 15.85 -4.36
CA GLN A 210 3.47 14.98 -4.59
C GLN A 210 2.92 15.14 -6.01
N ALA A 211 2.81 16.36 -6.52
CA ALA A 211 2.38 16.61 -7.89
C ALA A 211 3.35 15.99 -8.92
N LEU A 212 4.63 15.90 -8.60
CA LEU A 212 5.61 15.24 -9.44
C LEU A 212 5.39 13.74 -9.55
N SER A 213 5.03 13.07 -8.45
CA SER A 213 4.74 11.62 -8.45
C SER A 213 3.52 11.25 -9.31
N LEU A 214 2.60 12.20 -9.54
CA LEU A 214 1.40 12.01 -10.34
C LEU A 214 1.61 12.28 -11.84
N ILE A 215 2.73 12.88 -12.25
CA ILE A 215 3.00 13.19 -13.67
C ILE A 215 3.19 11.90 -14.50
N HIS A 216 3.75 10.85 -13.91
CA HIS A 216 3.93 9.55 -14.57
C HIS A 216 2.63 8.83 -14.92
N ILE A 217 1.51 9.19 -14.28
CA ILE A 217 0.20 8.57 -14.55
C ILE A 217 -0.47 9.19 -15.79
N SER A 218 -0.07 10.39 -16.21
CA SER A 218 -0.80 11.18 -17.21
C SER A 218 -0.19 11.15 -18.62
N GLU A 219 1.06 10.73 -18.79
CA GLU A 219 1.72 10.71 -20.10
C GLU A 219 2.43 9.38 -20.34
N PRO A 220 1.87 8.50 -21.20
CA PRO A 220 2.66 7.39 -21.73
C PRO A 220 3.79 7.99 -22.58
N THR A 221 5.01 7.69 -22.22
CA THR A 221 6.20 8.01 -23.01
C THR A 221 6.02 7.49 -24.43
N ARG A 222 6.00 8.40 -25.41
CA ARG A 222 6.06 8.10 -26.84
C ARG A 222 7.42 7.57 -27.23
#